data_1465e87d242a7b3f395d952e74ddb22d
#
_entry.id   1465e87d242a7b3f395d952e74ddb22d
#
_cell.length_a   1.000
_cell.length_b   1.000
_cell.length_c   1.000
_cell.angle_alpha   90.00
_cell.angle_beta   90.00
_cell.angle_gamma   90.00
#
_symmetry.space_group_name_H-M   'P 1'
#
loop_
_entity.id
_entity.type
_entity.pdbx_description
1 polymer ?
#
loop_
_entity_poly.entity_id
_entity_poly.type
_entity_poly.pdbx_seq_one_letter_code
_entity_poly.pdbx_strand_id
1 'polypeptide(L)'
;VLSLELELTCERGCFDQPAKVAELVALERELATLPDVRTVIGPGVIAHASGSSLDGDGEGLRRSWRRLDELGLRAAVLDDAHAIAHVSVRVPDLGGVAFERLAAAVTERARMMSDVEVRVGGTTALAYRGVNRIADELRRSLLLAFVVITVTIALAFRSLRVAWICLVPNAVPLVVGYAAIAGWQGHFDPLGGIILAVALGIAVDDTIHLMARVQQARRAGIDREAAIRGAIAGSGRACTITSAALVAGLLTFAGSSFPPLRLLGGLGACVIAIAWICDLWLLPAVLQLGGQRD
;
A
#
# COMPACT_ATOMS: atom_id res chain seq x y z
N VAL A 1 12.77 6.85 -12.43
CA VAL A 1 13.73 5.79 -12.03
C VAL A 1 13.98 5.96 -10.55
N LEU A 2 13.70 4.94 -9.78
CA LEU A 2 13.89 4.90 -8.35
C LEU A 2 15.26 4.30 -8.03
N SER A 3 15.81 4.54 -6.84
CA SER A 3 17.07 3.97 -6.41
C SER A 3 16.96 3.26 -5.07
N LEU A 4 17.59 2.10 -4.96
CA LEU A 4 17.90 1.43 -3.72
C LEU A 4 19.38 1.69 -3.43
N GLU A 5 19.64 2.29 -2.29
CA GLU A 5 21.01 2.64 -1.90
C GLU A 5 21.55 1.57 -0.93
N LEU A 6 22.70 1.00 -1.28
CA LEU A 6 23.46 0.15 -0.36
C LEU A 6 24.61 0.95 0.22
N GLU A 7 24.75 0.84 1.50
CA GLU A 7 25.89 1.30 2.27
C GLU A 7 26.61 0.05 2.78
N LEU A 8 27.84 -0.12 2.33
CA LEU A 8 28.70 -1.25 2.66
C LEU A 8 29.80 -0.74 3.57
N THR A 9 29.72 -1.05 4.85
CA THR A 9 30.64 -0.53 5.88
C THR A 9 31.60 -1.64 6.32
N CYS A 10 32.88 -1.32 6.39
CA CYS A 10 33.94 -2.22 6.85
C CYS A 10 34.97 -1.48 7.70
N GLU A 11 36.06 -2.13 8.09
CA GLU A 11 37.15 -1.48 8.79
C GLU A 11 37.81 -0.40 7.91
N ARG A 12 38.37 0.62 8.56
CA ARG A 12 38.99 1.77 7.88
C ARG A 12 40.07 1.29 6.89
N GLY A 13 39.99 1.73 5.64
CA GLY A 13 40.94 1.38 4.59
C GLY A 13 40.71 0.00 3.97
N CYS A 14 39.61 -0.69 4.26
CA CYS A 14 39.35 -2.00 3.67
C CYS A 14 39.18 -1.92 2.15
N PHE A 15 38.58 -0.84 1.62
CA PHE A 15 38.43 -0.61 0.18
C PHE A 15 39.72 -0.08 -0.51
N ASP A 16 40.85 -0.02 0.21
CA ASP A 16 42.19 0.11 -0.37
C ASP A 16 42.80 -1.26 -0.69
N GLN A 17 42.21 -2.34 -0.21
CA GLN A 17 42.67 -3.72 -0.45
C GLN A 17 42.14 -4.23 -1.79
N PRO A 18 43.01 -4.67 -2.74
CA PRO A 18 42.55 -5.15 -4.05
C PRO A 18 41.54 -6.30 -3.98
N ALA A 19 41.71 -7.21 -3.03
CA ALA A 19 40.79 -8.34 -2.84
C ALA A 19 39.37 -7.86 -2.48
N LYS A 20 39.27 -6.89 -1.59
CA LYS A 20 37.96 -6.35 -1.14
C LYS A 20 37.26 -5.54 -2.23
N VAL A 21 38.04 -4.79 -3.01
CA VAL A 21 37.51 -4.06 -4.18
C VAL A 21 37.06 -5.04 -5.28
N ALA A 22 37.78 -6.14 -5.49
CA ALA A 22 37.34 -7.17 -6.42
C ALA A 22 36.02 -7.83 -6.00
N GLU A 23 35.80 -8.10 -4.69
CA GLU A 23 34.51 -8.57 -4.16
C GLU A 23 33.41 -7.55 -4.43
N LEU A 24 33.68 -6.24 -4.23
CA LEU A 24 32.73 -5.17 -4.47
C LEU A 24 32.33 -5.08 -5.95
N VAL A 25 33.30 -5.11 -6.86
CA VAL A 25 33.04 -5.09 -8.31
C VAL A 25 32.28 -6.34 -8.76
N ALA A 26 32.58 -7.50 -8.19
CA ALA A 26 31.84 -8.74 -8.44
C ALA A 26 30.37 -8.61 -7.98
N LEU A 27 30.15 -8.05 -6.79
CA LEU A 27 28.81 -7.75 -6.29
C LEU A 27 28.03 -6.82 -7.24
N GLU A 28 28.64 -5.73 -7.71
CA GLU A 28 28.00 -4.81 -8.66
C GLU A 28 27.54 -5.53 -9.93
N ARG A 29 28.39 -6.40 -10.48
CA ARG A 29 28.06 -7.20 -11.66
C ARG A 29 26.92 -8.17 -11.37
N GLU A 30 26.95 -8.83 -10.22
CA GLU A 30 25.91 -9.76 -9.82
C GLU A 30 24.56 -9.06 -9.60
N LEU A 31 24.54 -7.89 -8.92
CA LEU A 31 23.35 -7.10 -8.74
C LEU A 31 22.74 -6.62 -10.07
N ALA A 32 23.58 -6.33 -11.06
CA ALA A 32 23.14 -5.97 -12.40
C ALA A 32 22.41 -7.10 -13.16
N THR A 33 22.58 -8.37 -12.73
CA THR A 33 21.87 -9.53 -13.32
C THR A 33 20.51 -9.78 -12.71
N LEU A 34 20.15 -9.10 -11.61
CA LEU A 34 18.87 -9.29 -10.94
C LEU A 34 17.71 -8.82 -11.84
N PRO A 35 16.60 -9.55 -11.84
CA PRO A 35 15.39 -9.09 -12.53
C PRO A 35 14.96 -7.73 -11.94
N ASP A 36 14.43 -6.87 -12.82
CA ASP A 36 13.97 -5.52 -12.47
C ASP A 36 15.07 -4.49 -12.15
N VAL A 37 16.35 -4.86 -12.12
CA VAL A 37 17.45 -3.92 -12.03
C VAL A 37 17.77 -3.35 -13.41
N ARG A 38 17.73 -2.01 -13.53
CA ARG A 38 18.08 -1.32 -14.79
C ARG A 38 19.56 -1.00 -14.89
N THR A 39 20.13 -0.55 -13.78
CA THR A 39 21.53 -0.11 -13.73
C THR A 39 22.00 -0.16 -12.28
N VAL A 40 23.23 -0.57 -12.09
CA VAL A 40 23.95 -0.45 -10.84
C VAL A 40 24.99 0.64 -11.00
N ILE A 41 25.10 1.55 -10.03
CA ILE A 41 26.08 2.64 -9.99
C ILE A 41 26.85 2.48 -8.67
N GLY A 42 28.08 2.08 -8.79
CA GLY A 42 28.98 1.93 -7.66
C GLY A 42 30.43 2.23 -8.07
N PRO A 43 31.38 2.04 -7.18
CA PRO A 43 32.80 2.34 -7.41
C PRO A 43 33.37 1.72 -8.70
N GLY A 44 33.05 0.45 -8.97
CA GLY A 44 33.54 -0.27 -10.15
C GLY A 44 32.99 0.30 -11.46
N VAL A 45 31.68 0.57 -11.50
CA VAL A 45 31.02 1.15 -12.69
C VAL A 45 31.52 2.57 -12.95
N ILE A 46 31.68 3.40 -11.92
CA ILE A 46 32.18 4.78 -12.06
C ILE A 46 33.65 4.78 -12.49
N ALA A 47 34.49 3.91 -11.94
CA ALA A 47 35.87 3.77 -12.38
C ALA A 47 35.96 3.40 -13.85
N HIS A 48 35.18 2.41 -14.28
CA HIS A 48 35.14 1.98 -15.69
C HIS A 48 34.67 3.12 -16.61
N ALA A 49 33.64 3.84 -16.24
CA ALA A 49 33.13 4.98 -17.00
C ALA A 49 34.14 6.14 -17.10
N SER A 50 35.02 6.31 -16.11
CA SER A 50 36.10 7.32 -16.10
C SER A 50 37.36 6.87 -16.87
N GLY A 51 37.34 5.68 -17.50
CA GLY A 51 38.49 5.09 -18.21
C GLY A 51 39.54 4.50 -17.28
N SER A 52 39.13 4.15 -16.06
CA SER A 52 39.97 3.46 -15.07
C SER A 52 39.43 2.04 -14.81
N SER A 53 40.25 1.17 -14.21
CA SER A 53 39.81 -0.16 -13.78
C SER A 53 40.20 -0.35 -12.31
N LEU A 54 39.27 -0.92 -11.55
CA LEU A 54 39.54 -1.36 -10.19
C LEU A 54 40.02 -2.82 -10.13
N ASP A 55 40.05 -3.50 -11.29
CA ASP A 55 40.56 -4.86 -11.44
C ASP A 55 42.09 -4.82 -11.58
N GLY A 56 42.83 -4.58 -10.51
CA GLY A 56 44.27 -4.46 -10.62
C GLY A 56 45.03 -4.77 -9.34
N ASP A 57 46.37 -4.72 -9.45
CA ASP A 57 47.23 -4.74 -8.29
C ASP A 57 47.05 -3.46 -7.43
N GLY A 58 47.65 -3.45 -6.25
CA GLY A 58 47.53 -2.31 -5.32
C GLY A 58 48.03 -0.97 -5.87
N GLU A 59 48.88 -0.93 -6.89
CA GLU A 59 49.30 0.31 -7.55
C GLU A 59 48.28 0.78 -8.59
N GLY A 60 47.74 -0.15 -9.35
CA GLY A 60 46.66 0.12 -10.29
C GLY A 60 45.45 0.70 -9.59
N LEU A 61 45.04 0.09 -8.48
CA LEU A 61 43.94 0.54 -7.64
C LEU A 61 44.15 1.98 -7.11
N ARG A 62 45.36 2.26 -6.56
CA ARG A 62 45.67 3.62 -6.09
C ARG A 62 45.70 4.67 -7.19
N ARG A 63 46.07 4.31 -8.41
CA ARG A 63 45.98 5.21 -9.56
C ARG A 63 44.54 5.49 -9.94
N SER A 64 43.69 4.48 -9.92
CA SER A 64 42.25 4.62 -10.21
C SER A 64 41.55 5.47 -9.15
N TRP A 65 41.83 5.29 -7.86
CA TRP A 65 41.28 6.14 -6.80
C TRP A 65 41.72 7.61 -6.94
N ARG A 66 42.98 7.87 -7.22
CA ARG A 66 43.47 9.24 -7.49
C ARG A 66 42.76 9.89 -8.67
N ARG A 67 42.53 9.14 -9.75
CA ARG A 67 41.82 9.66 -10.89
C ARG A 67 40.36 10.00 -10.58
N LEU A 68 39.70 9.19 -9.78
CA LEU A 68 38.33 9.51 -9.31
C LEU A 68 38.31 10.73 -8.39
N ASP A 69 39.33 10.95 -7.56
CA ASP A 69 39.51 12.16 -6.76
C ASP A 69 39.67 13.41 -7.65
N GLU A 70 40.55 13.33 -8.65
CA GLU A 70 40.76 14.44 -9.60
C GLU A 70 39.48 14.83 -10.35
N LEU A 71 38.60 13.87 -10.58
CA LEU A 71 37.29 14.08 -11.22
C LEU A 71 36.19 14.46 -10.20
N GLY A 72 36.47 14.48 -8.90
CA GLY A 72 35.50 14.74 -7.87
C GLY A 72 34.43 13.65 -7.70
N LEU A 73 34.66 12.47 -8.24
CA LEU A 73 33.69 11.36 -8.26
C LEU A 73 33.82 10.39 -7.08
N ARG A 74 34.99 10.37 -6.43
CA ARG A 74 35.28 9.42 -5.37
C ARG A 74 34.36 9.59 -4.17
N ALA A 75 34.16 10.82 -3.70
CA ALA A 75 33.30 11.13 -2.56
C ALA A 75 31.82 10.75 -2.78
N ALA A 76 31.42 10.49 -4.04
CA ALA A 76 30.06 10.02 -4.36
C ALA A 76 29.89 8.50 -4.13
N VAL A 77 30.98 7.75 -4.03
CA VAL A 77 30.95 6.27 -3.95
C VAL A 77 31.76 5.68 -2.82
N LEU A 78 32.65 6.45 -2.21
CA LEU A 78 33.44 6.07 -1.04
C LEU A 78 33.51 7.23 -0.05
N ASP A 79 33.51 6.91 1.24
CA ASP A 79 33.83 7.91 2.26
C ASP A 79 35.34 8.23 2.33
N ASP A 80 35.69 9.34 3.00
CA ASP A 80 37.07 9.79 3.12
C ASP A 80 38.00 8.80 3.86
N ALA A 81 37.42 7.94 4.70
CA ALA A 81 38.18 6.93 5.45
C ALA A 81 38.25 5.57 4.72
N HIS A 82 37.68 5.45 3.52
CA HIS A 82 37.56 4.22 2.73
C HIS A 82 36.95 3.06 3.53
N ALA A 83 36.05 3.39 4.43
CA ALA A 83 35.36 2.44 5.27
C ALA A 83 33.94 2.18 4.80
N ILE A 84 33.37 3.08 3.96
CA ILE A 84 32.00 2.97 3.48
C ILE A 84 31.99 3.08 1.96
N ALA A 85 31.45 2.07 1.30
CA ALA A 85 31.17 2.11 -0.14
C ALA A 85 29.66 2.25 -0.38
N HIS A 86 29.33 3.15 -1.30
CA HIS A 86 27.96 3.42 -1.73
C HIS A 86 27.69 2.78 -3.09
N VAL A 87 26.65 1.94 -3.16
CA VAL A 87 26.18 1.32 -4.40
C VAL A 87 24.71 1.65 -4.59
N SER A 88 24.40 2.33 -5.70
CA SER A 88 23.02 2.71 -6.07
C SER A 88 22.47 1.74 -7.10
N VAL A 89 21.43 1.02 -6.76
CA VAL A 89 20.72 0.10 -7.65
C VAL A 89 19.48 0.81 -8.21
N ARG A 90 19.49 1.09 -9.51
CA ARG A 90 18.41 1.80 -10.20
C ARG A 90 17.34 0.83 -10.67
N VAL A 91 16.09 1.11 -10.31
CA VAL A 91 14.94 0.25 -10.58
C VAL A 91 13.78 1.05 -11.17
N PRO A 92 12.87 0.43 -11.95
CA PRO A 92 11.59 1.06 -12.27
C PRO A 92 10.72 1.17 -11.01
N ASP A 93 9.55 1.78 -11.13
CA ASP A 93 8.55 1.72 -10.07
C ASP A 93 7.94 0.31 -10.05
N LEU A 94 8.29 -0.46 -9.03
CA LEU A 94 7.88 -1.85 -8.84
C LEU A 94 6.66 -1.99 -7.93
N GLY A 95 6.27 -0.91 -7.25
CA GLY A 95 5.36 -1.00 -6.11
C GLY A 95 6.01 -1.61 -4.86
N GLY A 96 5.39 -1.40 -3.70
CA GLY A 96 6.01 -1.69 -2.40
C GLY A 96 6.43 -3.14 -2.20
N VAL A 97 5.60 -4.11 -2.61
CA VAL A 97 5.87 -5.54 -2.38
C VAL A 97 7.02 -6.06 -3.23
N ALA A 98 7.06 -5.70 -4.52
CA ALA A 98 8.14 -6.13 -5.41
C ALA A 98 9.47 -5.44 -5.04
N PHE A 99 9.41 -4.16 -4.64
CA PHE A 99 10.56 -3.43 -4.14
C PHE A 99 11.17 -4.09 -2.89
N GLU A 100 10.36 -4.51 -1.91
CA GLU A 100 10.85 -5.20 -0.70
C GLU A 100 11.47 -6.56 -1.02
N ARG A 101 10.92 -7.30 -1.98
CA ARG A 101 11.52 -8.57 -2.45
C ARG A 101 12.89 -8.32 -3.07
N LEU A 102 13.00 -7.30 -3.91
CA LEU A 102 14.27 -6.92 -4.53
C LEU A 102 15.27 -6.45 -3.48
N ALA A 103 14.85 -5.61 -2.52
CA ALA A 103 15.70 -5.15 -1.43
C ALA A 103 16.22 -6.31 -0.58
N ALA A 104 15.39 -7.31 -0.32
CA ALA A 104 15.81 -8.54 0.37
C ALA A 104 16.85 -9.33 -0.45
N ALA A 105 16.61 -9.53 -1.75
CA ALA A 105 17.53 -10.23 -2.64
C ALA A 105 18.89 -9.50 -2.76
N VAL A 106 18.87 -8.19 -2.87
CA VAL A 106 20.07 -7.34 -2.89
C VAL A 106 20.83 -7.44 -1.57
N THR A 107 20.12 -7.40 -0.44
CA THR A 107 20.72 -7.53 0.90
C THR A 107 21.38 -8.89 1.08
N GLU A 108 20.74 -9.97 0.64
CA GLU A 108 21.27 -11.32 0.74
C GLU A 108 22.57 -11.47 -0.03
N ARG A 109 22.62 -10.93 -1.26
CA ARG A 109 23.83 -10.96 -2.09
C ARG A 109 24.95 -10.12 -1.50
N ALA A 110 24.65 -8.93 -1.02
CA ALA A 110 25.65 -8.07 -0.40
C ALA A 110 26.24 -8.67 0.89
N ARG A 111 25.45 -9.44 1.65
CA ARG A 111 25.93 -10.18 2.84
C ARG A 111 26.91 -11.30 2.55
N MET A 112 27.07 -11.70 1.30
CA MET A 112 28.11 -12.69 0.92
C MET A 112 29.52 -12.10 0.94
N MET A 113 29.66 -10.77 0.95
CA MET A 113 30.94 -10.12 1.16
C MET A 113 31.44 -10.40 2.59
N SER A 114 32.71 -10.78 2.71
CA SER A 114 33.33 -11.04 4.00
C SER A 114 33.57 -9.73 4.76
N ASP A 115 33.37 -9.74 6.08
CA ASP A 115 33.69 -8.62 6.99
C ASP A 115 33.11 -7.24 6.59
N VAL A 116 31.91 -7.23 6.02
CA VAL A 116 31.20 -6.03 5.59
C VAL A 116 29.82 -5.96 6.23
N GLU A 117 29.53 -4.87 6.93
CA GLU A 117 28.18 -4.57 7.38
C GLU A 117 27.37 -3.96 6.22
N VAL A 118 26.23 -4.55 5.90
CA VAL A 118 25.37 -4.12 4.81
C VAL A 118 24.17 -3.38 5.34
N ARG A 119 23.99 -2.14 4.94
CA ARG A 119 22.79 -1.36 5.18
C ARG A 119 22.12 -1.01 3.86
N VAL A 120 20.85 -1.35 3.77
CA VAL A 120 20.01 -1.00 2.62
C VAL A 120 19.10 0.15 3.02
N GLY A 121 19.26 1.27 2.33
CA GLY A 121 18.59 2.52 2.64
C GLY A 121 18.25 3.33 1.40
N GLY A 122 18.32 4.64 1.58
CA GLY A 122 17.95 5.62 0.57
C GLY A 122 16.51 6.12 0.73
N THR A 123 16.24 7.28 0.14
CA THR A 123 14.93 7.94 0.23
C THR A 123 13.80 7.08 -0.33
N THR A 124 14.06 6.31 -1.38
CA THR A 124 13.08 5.40 -2.00
C THR A 124 12.72 4.25 -1.07
N ALA A 125 13.72 3.60 -0.45
CA ALA A 125 13.49 2.51 0.49
C ALA A 125 12.69 2.99 1.71
N LEU A 126 13.03 4.18 2.24
CA LEU A 126 12.31 4.79 3.35
C LEU A 126 10.86 5.12 2.96
N ALA A 127 10.65 5.68 1.77
CA ALA A 127 9.32 6.01 1.26
C ALA A 127 8.44 4.76 1.12
N TYR A 128 8.94 3.68 0.49
CA TYR A 128 8.18 2.43 0.34
C TYR A 128 7.87 1.76 1.67
N ARG A 129 8.84 1.69 2.59
CA ARG A 129 8.60 1.16 3.95
C ARG A 129 7.55 1.99 4.69
N GLY A 130 7.59 3.32 4.56
CA GLY A 130 6.59 4.22 5.12
C GLY A 130 5.20 3.97 4.55
N VAL A 131 5.08 3.89 3.23
CA VAL A 131 3.81 3.62 2.52
C VAL A 131 3.25 2.26 2.90
N ASN A 132 4.06 1.20 2.90
CA ASN A 132 3.63 -0.14 3.29
C ASN A 132 3.15 -0.19 4.74
N ARG A 133 3.87 0.49 5.66
CA ARG A 133 3.45 0.58 7.06
C ARG A 133 2.12 1.30 7.22
N ILE A 134 1.92 2.42 6.51
CA ILE A 134 0.64 3.15 6.52
C ILE A 134 -0.48 2.26 5.97
N ALA A 135 -0.25 1.52 4.87
CA ALA A 135 -1.24 0.61 4.31
C ALA A 135 -1.64 -0.50 5.30
N ASP A 136 -0.68 -1.07 6.03
CA ASP A 136 -0.94 -2.08 7.06
C ASP A 136 -1.71 -1.52 8.25
N GLU A 137 -1.36 -0.33 8.71
CA GLU A 137 -2.09 0.36 9.79
C GLU A 137 -3.53 0.70 9.36
N LEU A 138 -3.73 1.18 8.14
CA LEU A 138 -5.08 1.46 7.61
C LEU A 138 -5.91 0.18 7.51
N ARG A 139 -5.32 -0.93 7.07
CA ARG A 139 -6.01 -2.22 7.01
C ARG A 139 -6.45 -2.70 8.40
N ARG A 140 -5.56 -2.59 9.41
CA ARG A 140 -5.91 -2.92 10.80
C ARG A 140 -6.97 -1.98 11.37
N SER A 141 -6.85 -0.67 11.09
CA SER A 141 -7.81 0.34 11.51
C SER A 141 -9.18 0.12 10.90
N LEU A 142 -9.26 -0.29 9.63
CA LEU A 142 -10.52 -0.63 8.95
C LEU A 142 -11.20 -1.82 9.61
N LEU A 143 -10.45 -2.87 9.95
CA LEU A 143 -10.99 -4.02 10.69
C LEU A 143 -11.48 -3.62 12.09
N LEU A 144 -10.70 -2.81 12.80
CA LEU A 144 -11.10 -2.30 14.12
C LEU A 144 -12.36 -1.44 14.03
N ALA A 145 -12.43 -0.53 13.06
CA ALA A 145 -13.62 0.29 12.82
C ALA A 145 -14.85 -0.58 12.57
N PHE A 146 -14.71 -1.64 11.79
CA PHE A 146 -15.78 -2.58 11.51
C PHE A 146 -16.29 -3.29 12.79
N VAL A 147 -15.36 -3.68 13.67
CA VAL A 147 -15.70 -4.26 14.99
C VAL A 147 -16.40 -3.23 15.88
N VAL A 148 -15.86 -2.02 16.00
CA VAL A 148 -16.43 -0.95 16.83
C VAL A 148 -17.84 -0.58 16.35
N ILE A 149 -18.04 -0.44 15.04
CA ILE A 149 -19.35 -0.18 14.43
C ILE A 149 -20.34 -1.30 14.78
N THR A 150 -19.90 -2.56 14.63
CA THR A 150 -20.74 -3.73 14.95
C THR A 150 -21.18 -3.73 16.41
N VAL A 151 -20.24 -3.45 17.33
CA VAL A 151 -20.53 -3.33 18.77
C VAL A 151 -21.50 -2.17 19.04
N THR A 152 -21.28 -1.02 18.38
CA THR A 152 -22.15 0.16 18.52
C THR A 152 -23.58 -0.15 18.07
N ILE A 153 -23.74 -0.82 16.92
CA ILE A 153 -25.06 -1.25 16.43
C ILE A 153 -25.68 -2.24 17.40
N ALA A 154 -24.91 -3.22 17.91
CA ALA A 154 -25.41 -4.20 18.87
C ALA A 154 -25.92 -3.55 20.17
N LEU A 155 -25.22 -2.55 20.67
CA LEU A 155 -25.61 -1.77 21.86
C LEU A 155 -26.82 -0.88 21.58
N ALA A 156 -26.83 -0.15 20.48
CA ALA A 156 -27.91 0.76 20.09
C ALA A 156 -29.25 0.02 19.93
N PHE A 157 -29.23 -1.12 19.28
CA PHE A 157 -30.40 -1.94 19.04
C PHE A 157 -30.63 -3.02 20.13
N ARG A 158 -29.71 -3.14 21.09
CA ARG A 158 -29.73 -4.19 22.15
C ARG A 158 -29.91 -5.59 21.60
N SER A 159 -29.30 -5.88 20.46
CA SER A 159 -29.45 -7.15 19.75
C SER A 159 -28.23 -7.46 18.89
N LEU A 160 -27.51 -8.51 19.25
CA LEU A 160 -26.43 -9.05 18.43
C LEU A 160 -26.92 -9.55 17.07
N ARG A 161 -28.15 -10.07 17.02
CA ARG A 161 -28.76 -10.53 15.77
C ARG A 161 -28.94 -9.40 14.78
N VAL A 162 -29.41 -8.24 15.25
CA VAL A 162 -29.56 -7.04 14.42
C VAL A 162 -28.19 -6.55 13.94
N ALA A 163 -27.18 -6.55 14.80
CA ALA A 163 -25.83 -6.17 14.39
C ALA A 163 -25.28 -7.07 13.28
N TRP A 164 -25.46 -8.38 13.39
CA TRP A 164 -25.07 -9.32 12.33
C TRP A 164 -25.82 -9.11 11.01
N ILE A 165 -27.12 -8.83 11.09
CA ILE A 165 -27.93 -8.54 9.89
C ILE A 165 -27.43 -7.26 9.20
N CYS A 166 -27.11 -6.20 9.96
CA CYS A 166 -26.56 -4.97 9.41
C CYS A 166 -25.12 -5.13 8.88
N LEU A 167 -24.38 -6.11 9.40
CA LEU A 167 -23.00 -6.36 8.99
C LEU A 167 -22.89 -6.80 7.53
N VAL A 168 -23.82 -7.65 7.06
CA VAL A 168 -23.77 -8.24 5.73
C VAL A 168 -23.78 -7.19 4.61
N PRO A 169 -24.75 -6.25 4.54
CA PRO A 169 -24.77 -5.23 3.50
C PRO A 169 -23.54 -4.30 3.54
N ASN A 170 -22.97 -4.07 4.72
CA ASN A 170 -21.78 -3.22 4.88
C ASN A 170 -20.48 -3.95 4.55
N ALA A 171 -20.41 -5.28 4.69
CA ALA A 171 -19.24 -6.07 4.32
C ALA A 171 -19.04 -6.20 2.80
N VAL A 172 -20.13 -6.35 2.05
CA VAL A 172 -20.07 -6.57 0.60
C VAL A 172 -19.33 -5.46 -0.15
N PRO A 173 -19.67 -4.16 -0.01
CA PRO A 173 -18.98 -3.09 -0.71
C PRO A 173 -17.50 -3.01 -0.33
N LEU A 174 -17.13 -3.32 0.91
CA LEU A 174 -15.72 -3.35 1.35
C LEU A 174 -14.95 -4.49 0.69
N VAL A 175 -15.52 -5.69 0.65
CA VAL A 175 -14.89 -6.86 0.02
C VAL A 175 -14.72 -6.62 -1.48
N VAL A 176 -15.74 -6.10 -2.16
CA VAL A 176 -15.69 -5.79 -3.59
C VAL A 176 -14.68 -4.67 -3.86
N GLY A 177 -14.67 -3.61 -3.05
CA GLY A 177 -13.72 -2.52 -3.17
C GLY A 177 -12.27 -2.98 -2.94
N TYR A 178 -12.04 -3.80 -1.92
CA TYR A 178 -10.73 -4.41 -1.67
C TYR A 178 -10.27 -5.29 -2.83
N ALA A 179 -11.16 -6.14 -3.35
CA ALA A 179 -10.86 -7.00 -4.49
C ALA A 179 -10.57 -6.19 -5.78
N ALA A 180 -11.29 -5.08 -5.98
CA ALA A 180 -11.05 -4.18 -7.10
C ALA A 180 -9.66 -3.52 -7.03
N ILE A 181 -9.25 -3.04 -5.84
CA ILE A 181 -7.90 -2.50 -5.63
C ILE A 181 -6.84 -3.57 -5.89
N ALA A 182 -6.99 -4.75 -5.28
CA ALA A 182 -6.04 -5.85 -5.43
C ALA A 182 -5.91 -6.33 -6.88
N GLY A 183 -7.03 -6.42 -7.61
CA GLY A 183 -7.07 -6.83 -9.02
C GLY A 183 -6.50 -5.79 -9.99
N TRP A 184 -6.66 -4.49 -9.69
CA TRP A 184 -6.20 -3.41 -10.57
C TRP A 184 -4.74 -3.03 -10.33
N GLN A 185 -4.34 -2.90 -9.08
CA GLN A 185 -3.02 -2.40 -8.69
C GLN A 185 -2.05 -3.52 -8.26
N GLY A 186 -2.55 -4.73 -8.04
CA GLY A 186 -1.75 -5.84 -7.54
C GLY A 186 -1.32 -5.72 -6.06
N HIS A 187 -1.63 -4.59 -5.41
CA HIS A 187 -1.31 -4.33 -4.00
C HIS A 187 -2.33 -3.36 -3.39
N PHE A 188 -2.44 -3.42 -2.06
CA PHE A 188 -3.28 -2.49 -1.31
C PHE A 188 -2.47 -1.24 -0.96
N ASP A 189 -2.92 -0.08 -1.42
CA ASP A 189 -2.29 1.20 -1.14
C ASP A 189 -3.02 2.00 -0.03
N PRO A 190 -2.37 3.00 0.58
CA PRO A 190 -2.99 3.83 1.61
C PRO A 190 -4.23 4.58 1.13
N LEU A 191 -4.24 5.04 -0.12
CA LEU A 191 -5.36 5.80 -0.68
C LEU A 191 -6.61 4.92 -0.80
N GLY A 192 -6.44 3.68 -1.29
CA GLY A 192 -7.51 2.69 -1.31
C GLY A 192 -8.09 2.42 0.08
N GLY A 193 -7.22 2.31 1.09
CA GLY A 193 -7.63 2.16 2.49
C GLY A 193 -8.48 3.32 3.00
N ILE A 194 -8.09 4.55 2.71
CA ILE A 194 -8.84 5.76 3.08
C ILE A 194 -10.22 5.77 2.39
N ILE A 195 -10.27 5.46 1.10
CA ILE A 195 -11.53 5.42 0.34
C ILE A 195 -12.49 4.39 0.96
N LEU A 196 -12.01 3.20 1.28
CA LEU A 196 -12.83 2.15 1.91
C LEU A 196 -13.31 2.55 3.32
N ALA A 197 -12.47 3.22 4.11
CA ALA A 197 -12.85 3.69 5.44
C ALA A 197 -13.96 4.75 5.38
N VAL A 198 -13.87 5.71 4.46
CA VAL A 198 -14.91 6.74 4.24
C VAL A 198 -16.20 6.08 3.75
N ALA A 199 -16.11 5.19 2.76
CA ALA A 199 -17.26 4.48 2.22
C ALA A 199 -17.96 3.62 3.28
N LEU A 200 -17.21 2.96 4.18
CA LEU A 200 -17.78 2.24 5.31
C LEU A 200 -18.63 3.14 6.22
N GLY A 201 -18.11 4.33 6.56
CA GLY A 201 -18.85 5.28 7.41
C GLY A 201 -20.18 5.68 6.79
N ILE A 202 -20.20 5.97 5.49
CA ILE A 202 -21.41 6.36 4.75
C ILE A 202 -22.41 5.20 4.66
N ALA A 203 -21.94 4.01 4.30
CA ALA A 203 -22.78 2.82 4.16
C ALA A 203 -23.48 2.44 5.49
N VAL A 204 -22.73 2.50 6.58
CA VAL A 204 -23.25 2.18 7.92
C VAL A 204 -24.35 3.14 8.34
N ASP A 205 -24.23 4.43 8.02
CA ASP A 205 -25.25 5.45 8.35
C ASP A 205 -26.59 5.11 7.69
N ASP A 206 -26.61 4.82 6.40
CA ASP A 206 -27.81 4.44 5.65
C ASP A 206 -28.44 3.16 6.22
N THR A 207 -27.62 2.13 6.53
CA THR A 207 -28.07 0.88 7.14
C THR A 207 -28.73 1.11 8.51
N ILE A 208 -28.13 1.95 9.36
CA ILE A 208 -28.68 2.29 10.70
C ILE A 208 -30.02 2.99 10.56
N HIS A 209 -30.14 3.96 9.66
CA HIS A 209 -31.38 4.69 9.43
C HIS A 209 -32.52 3.78 8.94
N LEU A 210 -32.25 2.90 7.98
CA LEU A 210 -33.23 1.92 7.51
C LEU A 210 -33.65 0.97 8.64
N MET A 211 -32.68 0.42 9.38
CA MET A 211 -32.95 -0.51 10.47
C MET A 211 -33.72 0.11 11.64
N ALA A 212 -33.38 1.36 12.00
CA ALA A 212 -34.11 2.10 13.03
C ALA A 212 -35.60 2.26 12.68
N ARG A 213 -35.90 2.56 11.42
CA ARG A 213 -37.30 2.66 10.95
C ARG A 213 -38.02 1.33 10.96
N VAL A 214 -37.39 0.25 10.55
CA VAL A 214 -37.95 -1.11 10.62
C VAL A 214 -38.28 -1.45 12.08
N GLN A 215 -37.36 -1.21 13.00
CA GLN A 215 -37.61 -1.51 14.42
C GLN A 215 -38.70 -0.62 15.03
N GLN A 216 -38.75 0.66 14.70
CA GLN A 216 -39.80 1.58 15.16
C GLN A 216 -41.20 1.09 14.72
N ALA A 217 -41.32 0.69 13.45
CA ALA A 217 -42.56 0.15 12.92
C ALA A 217 -42.98 -1.17 13.60
N ARG A 218 -41.98 -2.06 13.83
CA ARG A 218 -42.19 -3.34 14.54
C ARG A 218 -42.64 -3.13 15.98
N ARG A 219 -42.07 -2.15 16.69
CA ARG A 219 -42.52 -1.76 18.06
C ARG A 219 -43.90 -1.20 18.11
N ALA A 220 -44.35 -0.57 17.02
CA ALA A 220 -45.72 -0.07 16.87
C ALA A 220 -46.74 -1.18 16.49
N GLY A 221 -46.30 -2.45 16.45
CA GLY A 221 -47.15 -3.60 16.11
C GLY A 221 -47.38 -3.82 14.61
N ILE A 222 -46.70 -3.08 13.74
CA ILE A 222 -46.76 -3.25 12.30
C ILE A 222 -46.12 -4.57 11.90
N ASP A 223 -46.76 -5.31 11.01
CA ASP A 223 -46.21 -6.55 10.47
C ASP A 223 -44.84 -6.33 9.84
N ARG A 224 -43.99 -7.35 9.87
CA ARG A 224 -42.60 -7.28 9.46
C ARG A 224 -42.43 -6.84 8.01
N GLU A 225 -43.18 -7.45 7.11
CA GLU A 225 -43.10 -7.15 5.69
C GLU A 225 -43.56 -5.70 5.40
N ALA A 226 -44.64 -5.27 6.07
CA ALA A 226 -45.12 -3.90 5.99
C ALA A 226 -44.11 -2.92 6.60
N ALA A 227 -43.44 -3.26 7.70
CA ALA A 227 -42.41 -2.45 8.32
C ALA A 227 -41.19 -2.27 7.39
N ILE A 228 -40.73 -3.34 6.74
CA ILE A 228 -39.62 -3.29 5.78
C ILE A 228 -40.01 -2.42 4.56
N ARG A 229 -41.16 -2.65 3.97
CA ARG A 229 -41.66 -1.82 2.85
C ARG A 229 -41.79 -0.35 3.21
N GLY A 230 -42.33 -0.06 4.39
CA GLY A 230 -42.45 1.30 4.89
C GLY A 230 -41.11 1.99 5.12
N ALA A 231 -40.12 1.27 5.64
CA ALA A 231 -38.77 1.80 5.82
C ALA A 231 -38.10 2.14 4.47
N ILE A 232 -38.22 1.25 3.47
CA ILE A 232 -37.70 1.49 2.12
C ILE A 232 -38.40 2.67 1.46
N ALA A 233 -39.73 2.76 1.54
CA ALA A 233 -40.50 3.85 0.95
C ALA A 233 -40.17 5.22 1.58
N GLY A 234 -39.88 5.24 2.89
CA GLY A 234 -39.54 6.47 3.63
C GLY A 234 -38.05 6.80 3.56
N SER A 235 -37.23 6.06 4.35
CA SER A 235 -35.76 6.30 4.44
C SER A 235 -35.01 5.93 3.17
N GLY A 236 -35.43 4.88 2.45
CA GLY A 236 -34.77 4.47 1.23
C GLY A 236 -34.76 5.55 0.14
N ARG A 237 -35.80 6.39 0.07
CA ARG A 237 -35.83 7.55 -0.83
C ARG A 237 -34.75 8.58 -0.45
N ALA A 238 -34.60 8.87 0.82
CA ALA A 238 -33.56 9.80 1.30
C ALA A 238 -32.17 9.23 1.02
N CYS A 239 -31.91 7.97 1.39
CA CYS A 239 -30.65 7.28 1.10
C CYS A 239 -30.35 7.26 -0.41
N THR A 240 -31.34 7.06 -1.26
CA THR A 240 -31.17 7.12 -2.73
C THR A 240 -30.69 8.49 -3.19
N ILE A 241 -31.30 9.58 -2.69
CA ILE A 241 -30.93 10.94 -3.09
C ILE A 241 -29.50 11.27 -2.61
N THR A 242 -29.16 10.94 -1.37
CA THR A 242 -27.82 11.20 -0.81
C THR A 242 -26.74 10.39 -1.50
N SER A 243 -26.96 9.08 -1.68
CA SER A 243 -26.01 8.19 -2.34
C SER A 243 -25.83 8.54 -3.82
N ALA A 244 -26.93 8.89 -4.54
CA ALA A 244 -26.84 9.33 -5.93
C ALA A 244 -26.06 10.66 -6.05
N ALA A 245 -26.28 11.61 -5.15
CA ALA A 245 -25.53 12.88 -5.13
C ALA A 245 -24.03 12.64 -4.85
N LEU A 246 -23.69 11.74 -3.90
CA LEU A 246 -22.32 11.39 -3.59
C LEU A 246 -21.64 10.68 -4.77
N VAL A 247 -22.30 9.72 -5.39
CA VAL A 247 -21.79 9.01 -6.58
C VAL A 247 -21.54 10.01 -7.72
N ALA A 248 -22.50 10.90 -8.00
CA ALA A 248 -22.35 11.92 -9.04
C ALA A 248 -21.18 12.87 -8.73
N GLY A 249 -21.07 13.32 -7.48
CA GLY A 249 -19.94 14.15 -7.04
C GLY A 249 -18.60 13.47 -7.18
N LEU A 250 -18.48 12.20 -6.76
CA LEU A 250 -17.24 11.42 -6.90
C LEU A 250 -16.87 11.16 -8.36
N LEU A 251 -17.85 10.90 -9.22
CA LEU A 251 -17.60 10.67 -10.64
C LEU A 251 -16.98 11.89 -11.33
N THR A 252 -17.15 13.11 -10.83
CA THR A 252 -16.44 14.28 -11.37
C THR A 252 -14.92 14.15 -11.23
N PHE A 253 -14.44 13.51 -10.16
CA PHE A 253 -13.02 13.24 -9.95
C PHE A 253 -12.49 12.10 -10.82
N ALA A 254 -13.35 11.19 -11.28
CA ALA A 254 -12.93 10.08 -12.16
C ALA A 254 -12.36 10.58 -13.50
N GLY A 255 -12.74 11.77 -13.95
CA GLY A 255 -12.18 12.44 -15.14
C GLY A 255 -10.86 13.18 -14.91
N SER A 256 -10.28 13.15 -13.70
CA SER A 256 -9.05 13.85 -13.38
C SER A 256 -7.83 13.24 -14.08
N SER A 257 -6.90 14.09 -14.49
CA SER A 257 -5.57 13.67 -14.96
C SER A 257 -4.66 13.20 -13.83
N PHE A 258 -4.97 13.56 -12.56
CA PHE A 258 -4.20 13.18 -11.38
C PHE A 258 -4.65 11.79 -10.89
N PRO A 259 -3.78 10.75 -10.97
CA PRO A 259 -4.17 9.37 -10.67
C PRO A 259 -4.85 9.14 -9.31
N PRO A 260 -4.39 9.77 -8.20
CA PRO A 260 -5.06 9.62 -6.90
C PRO A 260 -6.51 10.12 -6.89
N LEU A 261 -6.81 11.25 -7.54
CA LEU A 261 -8.18 11.76 -7.64
C LEU A 261 -9.04 10.88 -8.53
N ARG A 262 -8.49 10.35 -9.62
CA ARG A 262 -9.20 9.42 -10.49
C ARG A 262 -9.56 8.12 -9.76
N LEU A 263 -8.65 7.59 -8.94
CA LEU A 263 -8.92 6.44 -8.09
C LEU A 263 -10.01 6.75 -7.05
N LEU A 264 -9.89 7.87 -6.35
CA LEU A 264 -10.91 8.33 -5.40
C LEU A 264 -12.28 8.42 -6.06
N GLY A 265 -12.36 9.03 -7.24
CA GLY A 265 -13.61 9.19 -7.98
C GLY A 265 -14.19 7.86 -8.44
N GLY A 266 -13.42 7.05 -9.13
CA GLY A 266 -13.89 5.79 -9.71
C GLY A 266 -14.21 4.74 -8.66
N LEU A 267 -13.24 4.44 -7.78
CA LEU A 267 -13.41 3.44 -6.72
C LEU A 267 -14.45 3.88 -5.69
N GLY A 268 -14.37 5.14 -5.23
CA GLY A 268 -15.31 5.67 -4.24
C GLY A 268 -16.74 5.65 -4.75
N ALA A 269 -17.00 6.11 -5.98
CA ALA A 269 -18.31 6.06 -6.59
C ALA A 269 -18.82 4.61 -6.72
N CYS A 270 -17.97 3.68 -7.14
CA CYS A 270 -18.32 2.27 -7.28
C CYS A 270 -18.70 1.65 -5.92
N VAL A 271 -17.87 1.85 -4.89
CA VAL A 271 -18.12 1.27 -3.54
C VAL A 271 -19.38 1.85 -2.92
N ILE A 272 -19.62 3.16 -3.02
CA ILE A 272 -20.85 3.79 -2.51
C ILE A 272 -22.08 3.32 -3.30
N ALA A 273 -22.00 3.18 -4.62
CA ALA A 273 -23.11 2.64 -5.41
C ALA A 273 -23.46 1.20 -5.01
N ILE A 274 -22.46 0.36 -4.76
CA ILE A 274 -22.65 -1.02 -4.28
C ILE A 274 -23.27 -1.01 -2.88
N ALA A 275 -22.81 -0.13 -1.97
CA ALA A 275 -23.35 0.01 -0.64
C ALA A 275 -24.85 0.39 -0.69
N TRP A 276 -25.18 1.39 -1.48
CA TRP A 276 -26.58 1.82 -1.71
C TRP A 276 -27.44 0.66 -2.25
N ILE A 277 -26.97 -0.10 -3.23
CA ILE A 277 -27.68 -1.29 -3.73
C ILE A 277 -27.86 -2.32 -2.62
N CYS A 278 -26.82 -2.58 -1.81
CA CYS A 278 -26.89 -3.52 -0.70
C CYS A 278 -27.92 -3.09 0.37
N ASP A 279 -28.01 -1.81 0.68
CA ASP A 279 -28.96 -1.31 1.66
C ASP A 279 -30.42 -1.40 1.18
N LEU A 280 -30.66 -1.18 -0.12
CA LEU A 280 -32.02 -1.24 -0.66
C LEU A 280 -32.51 -2.65 -1.00
N TRP A 281 -31.59 -3.57 -1.30
CA TRP A 281 -31.95 -4.90 -1.80
C TRP A 281 -31.47 -6.01 -0.88
N LEU A 282 -30.22 -5.99 -0.48
CA LEU A 282 -29.63 -7.07 0.34
C LEU A 282 -30.11 -7.00 1.79
N LEU A 283 -30.13 -5.81 2.41
CA LEU A 283 -30.60 -5.65 3.78
C LEU A 283 -32.06 -6.11 3.95
N PRO A 284 -33.03 -5.71 3.12
CA PRO A 284 -34.39 -6.23 3.18
C PRO A 284 -34.49 -7.74 2.98
N ALA A 285 -33.71 -8.30 2.05
CA ALA A 285 -33.67 -9.75 1.82
C ALA A 285 -33.17 -10.52 3.05
N VAL A 286 -32.07 -10.07 3.65
CA VAL A 286 -31.51 -10.67 4.87
C VAL A 286 -32.48 -10.51 6.05
N LEU A 287 -33.16 -9.37 6.15
CA LEU A 287 -34.22 -9.16 7.15
C LEU A 287 -35.39 -10.14 6.96
N GLN A 288 -35.82 -10.45 5.76
CA GLN A 288 -36.88 -11.42 5.50
C GLN A 288 -36.46 -12.84 5.86
N LEU A 289 -35.27 -13.27 5.47
CA LEU A 289 -34.74 -14.61 5.74
C LEU A 289 -34.50 -14.86 7.24
N GLY A 290 -34.03 -13.85 7.95
CA GLY A 290 -33.74 -13.94 9.39
C GLY A 290 -34.97 -14.14 10.28
N GLY A 291 -36.19 -14.08 9.78
CA GLY A 291 -37.44 -14.20 10.52
C GLY A 291 -38.17 -15.53 10.44
N GLN A 292 -37.68 -16.46 9.68
CA GLN A 292 -38.31 -17.81 9.59
C GLN A 292 -37.94 -18.72 10.78
N ARG A 293 -37.19 -18.24 11.76
CA ARG A 293 -36.70 -19.04 12.90
C ARG A 293 -37.18 -18.54 14.27
N ASP A 294 -38.24 -17.73 14.36
CA ASP A 294 -38.89 -17.34 15.61
C ASP A 294 -40.25 -18.04 15.79
#